data_c99111963ed4144333518f26641b2a0f
#
_entry.id   c99111963ed4144333518f26641b2a0f
#
_cell.length_a   1.000
_cell.length_b   1.000
_cell.length_c   1.000
_cell.angle_alpha   90.00
_cell.angle_beta   90.00
_cell.angle_gamma   90.00
#
_symmetry.space_group_name_H-M   'P 1'
#
loop_
_entity.id
_entity.type
_entity.pdbx_description
1 polymer ?
#
loop_
_entity_poly.entity_id
_entity_poly.type
_entity_poly.pdbx_seq_one_letter_code
_entity_poly.pdbx_strand_id
1 'polypeptide(L)'
;KISAELPKLKENTSEKSVLKSDLKQLVTKGGAEFELYGNVRADASYQFKGPSTMYNYISAVPLEGSVNEGNNSDKFQSTLNATRFGFNFKTPKMGDHSVGGKVEMDFFGGAGRDTFRIRHAYLTYDQWLIGQTWSNFNAVEYFPETVDASLSVGGSLTRVPQVKYSYAVDKNMNLAFSLEDSKAET
;
A
#
# COMPACT_ATOMS: atom_id res chain seq x y z
N LYS A 1 -1.31 -22.72 -43.25
CA LYS A 1 -0.07 -22.44 -42.45
C LYS A 1 -0.32 -21.70 -41.17
N ILE A 2 -1.39 -20.91 -41.03
CA ILE A 2 -1.74 -20.13 -39.84
C ILE A 2 -2.43 -21.01 -38.77
N SER A 3 -3.10 -22.07 -39.19
CA SER A 3 -3.89 -22.93 -38.27
C SER A 3 -3.03 -23.89 -37.44
N ALA A 4 -1.77 -24.13 -37.82
CA ALA A 4 -0.88 -25.05 -37.10
C ALA A 4 -0.07 -24.37 -35.95
N GLU A 5 0.00 -23.04 -35.95
CA GLU A 5 0.70 -22.30 -34.88
C GLU A 5 -0.20 -21.90 -33.70
N LEU A 6 -1.52 -21.87 -33.88
CA LEU A 6 -2.45 -21.53 -32.80
C LEU A 6 -2.41 -22.49 -31.59
N PRO A 7 -2.27 -23.81 -31.75
CA PRO A 7 -2.13 -24.71 -30.61
C PRO A 7 -0.85 -24.44 -29.78
N LYS A 8 0.27 -24.17 -30.48
CA LYS A 8 1.56 -23.88 -29.79
C LYS A 8 1.55 -22.57 -29.01
N LEU A 9 0.84 -21.54 -29.50
CA LEU A 9 0.65 -20.28 -28.80
C LEU A 9 -0.24 -20.45 -27.56
N LYS A 10 -1.26 -21.30 -27.63
CA LYS A 10 -2.12 -21.60 -26.48
C LYS A 10 -1.39 -22.41 -25.40
N GLU A 11 -0.55 -23.34 -25.80
CA GLU A 11 0.25 -24.14 -24.86
C GLU A 11 1.28 -23.30 -24.13
N ASN A 12 2.01 -22.40 -24.82
CA ASN A 12 2.95 -21.46 -24.22
C ASN A 12 2.28 -20.42 -23.30
N THR A 13 1.04 -20.04 -23.59
CA THR A 13 0.29 -19.11 -22.74
C THR A 13 -0.23 -19.79 -21.48
N SER A 14 -0.57 -21.08 -21.56
CA SER A 14 -0.98 -21.90 -20.43
C SER A 14 0.20 -22.14 -19.46
N GLU A 15 1.38 -22.50 -19.99
CA GLU A 15 2.58 -22.69 -19.15
C GLU A 15 3.03 -21.38 -18.47
N LYS A 16 2.95 -20.22 -19.15
CA LYS A 16 3.24 -18.92 -18.54
C LYS A 16 2.23 -18.53 -17.47
N SER A 17 0.99 -18.96 -17.57
CA SER A 17 -0.03 -18.69 -16.54
C SER A 17 0.15 -19.59 -15.30
N VAL A 18 0.60 -20.81 -15.48
CA VAL A 18 0.93 -21.74 -14.38
C VAL A 18 2.17 -21.26 -13.64
N LEU A 19 3.23 -20.83 -14.33
CA LEU A 19 4.41 -20.22 -13.72
C LEU A 19 4.10 -18.93 -12.92
N LYS A 20 3.08 -18.16 -13.33
CA LYS A 20 2.65 -16.97 -12.59
C LYS A 20 1.90 -17.29 -11.30
N SER A 21 1.25 -18.42 -11.18
CA SER A 21 0.55 -18.82 -9.94
C SER A 21 1.52 -19.38 -8.91
N ASP A 22 2.56 -20.08 -9.34
CA ASP A 22 3.54 -20.71 -8.44
C ASP A 22 4.56 -19.72 -7.86
N LEU A 23 4.77 -18.57 -8.50
CA LEU A 23 5.65 -17.50 -8.01
C LEU A 23 5.02 -16.61 -6.92
N LYS A 24 3.71 -16.70 -6.69
CA LYS A 24 3.04 -15.91 -5.67
C LYS A 24 3.37 -16.35 -4.24
N GLN A 25 3.69 -17.60 -4.05
CA GLN A 25 3.93 -18.16 -2.72
C GLN A 25 5.24 -18.94 -2.72
N LEU A 26 6.20 -18.45 -1.97
CA LEU A 26 7.48 -19.10 -1.74
C LEU A 26 7.43 -19.78 -0.36
N VAL A 27 7.60 -21.09 -0.35
CA VAL A 27 7.69 -21.84 0.91
C VAL A 27 9.14 -22.24 1.16
N THR A 28 9.66 -21.87 2.31
CA THR A 28 11.03 -22.25 2.70
C THR A 28 11.10 -23.69 3.16
N LYS A 29 12.31 -24.26 3.23
CA LYS A 29 12.54 -25.62 3.81
C LYS A 29 12.02 -25.75 5.24
N GLY A 30 11.94 -24.64 5.99
CA GLY A 30 11.37 -24.58 7.34
C GLY A 30 9.85 -24.40 7.38
N GLY A 31 9.17 -24.38 6.22
CA GLY A 31 7.73 -24.23 6.12
C GLY A 31 7.22 -22.78 6.29
N ALA A 32 8.11 -21.79 6.31
CA ALA A 32 7.68 -20.40 6.29
C ALA A 32 7.17 -20.03 4.89
N GLU A 33 5.99 -19.40 4.84
CA GLU A 33 5.30 -18.97 3.64
C GLU A 33 5.58 -17.49 3.40
N PHE A 34 5.96 -17.14 2.16
CA PHE A 34 6.11 -15.76 1.70
C PHE A 34 5.19 -15.52 0.53
N GLU A 35 4.37 -14.50 0.61
CA GLU A 35 3.49 -14.05 -0.44
C GLU A 35 3.95 -12.68 -0.94
N LEU A 36 4.43 -12.63 -2.19
CA LEU A 36 4.74 -11.38 -2.87
C LEU A 36 3.49 -10.80 -3.52
N TYR A 37 3.28 -9.51 -3.39
CA TYR A 37 2.19 -8.80 -4.02
C TYR A 37 2.61 -7.39 -4.45
N GLY A 38 1.82 -6.78 -5.30
CA GLY A 38 2.05 -5.42 -5.75
C GLY A 38 1.34 -5.09 -7.05
N ASN A 39 1.47 -3.85 -7.44
CA ASN A 39 0.97 -3.33 -8.69
C ASN A 39 1.88 -2.22 -9.21
N VAL A 40 2.04 -2.16 -10.52
CA VAL A 40 2.61 -1.00 -11.21
C VAL A 40 1.46 -0.07 -11.55
N ARG A 41 1.55 1.18 -11.11
CA ARG A 41 0.52 2.19 -11.35
C ARG A 41 1.14 3.42 -12.00
N ALA A 42 0.59 3.80 -13.14
CA ALA A 42 0.89 5.05 -13.82
C ALA A 42 -0.33 5.96 -13.74
N ASP A 43 -0.13 7.17 -13.28
CA ASP A 43 -1.15 8.19 -13.19
C ASP A 43 -0.76 9.36 -14.07
N ALA A 44 -1.74 9.93 -14.79
CA ALA A 44 -1.57 11.11 -15.60
C ALA A 44 -2.77 12.04 -15.41
N SER A 45 -2.51 13.33 -15.31
CA SER A 45 -3.56 14.34 -15.21
C SER A 45 -3.19 15.61 -15.96
N TYR A 46 -4.20 16.28 -16.47
CA TYR A 46 -4.08 17.66 -16.95
C TYR A 46 -4.81 18.54 -15.95
N GLN A 47 -4.07 19.46 -15.34
CA GLN A 47 -4.60 20.37 -14.31
C GLN A 47 -4.83 21.73 -14.95
N PHE A 48 -6.09 22.13 -15.07
CA PHE A 48 -6.45 23.50 -15.47
C PHE A 48 -6.09 24.51 -14.38
N LYS A 49 -6.35 24.14 -13.12
CA LYS A 49 -5.99 24.85 -11.90
C LYS A 49 -5.73 23.80 -10.81
N GLY A 50 -4.74 24.02 -9.96
CA GLY A 50 -4.51 23.05 -8.92
C GLY A 50 -3.16 23.18 -8.21
N PRO A 51 -2.79 22.17 -7.41
CA PRO A 51 -1.52 22.14 -6.71
C PRO A 51 -0.35 21.87 -7.65
N SER A 52 0.85 22.11 -7.15
CA SER A 52 2.09 21.95 -7.94
C SER A 52 2.40 20.49 -8.32
N THR A 53 1.86 19.53 -7.59
CA THR A 53 2.07 18.10 -7.79
C THR A 53 0.76 17.32 -7.67
N MET A 54 0.72 16.13 -8.24
CA MET A 54 -0.39 15.18 -8.02
C MET A 54 -0.42 14.68 -6.57
N TYR A 55 -1.58 14.24 -6.09
CA TYR A 55 -1.77 13.65 -4.76
C TYR A 55 -1.38 14.56 -3.60
N ASN A 56 -1.76 15.80 -3.67
CA ASN A 56 -1.60 16.75 -2.57
C ASN A 56 -2.85 16.82 -1.68
N TYR A 57 -2.64 17.28 -0.47
CA TYR A 57 -3.73 17.64 0.42
C TYR A 57 -4.47 18.87 -0.12
N ILE A 58 -5.75 18.99 0.20
CA ILE A 58 -6.58 20.13 -0.18
C ILE A 58 -5.95 21.47 0.26
N SER A 59 -5.27 21.48 1.41
CA SER A 59 -4.54 22.65 1.91
C SER A 59 -3.39 23.12 1.02
N ALA A 60 -2.92 22.28 0.11
CA ALA A 60 -1.87 22.61 -0.85
C ALA A 60 -2.41 23.21 -2.17
N VAL A 61 -3.73 23.29 -2.34
CA VAL A 61 -4.36 23.93 -3.50
C VAL A 61 -4.21 25.45 -3.35
N PRO A 62 -3.63 26.14 -4.35
CA PRO A 62 -3.46 27.60 -4.29
C PRO A 62 -4.79 28.33 -4.23
N LEU A 63 -4.81 29.44 -3.52
CA LEU A 63 -5.96 30.33 -3.51
C LEU A 63 -6.12 31.03 -4.86
N GLU A 64 -7.36 31.29 -5.26
CA GLU A 64 -7.68 31.99 -6.47
C GLU A 64 -7.02 33.37 -6.53
N GLY A 65 -6.43 33.72 -7.68
CA GLY A 65 -5.70 34.96 -7.89
C GLY A 65 -4.29 35.00 -7.29
N SER A 66 -3.82 33.91 -6.64
CA SER A 66 -2.44 33.85 -6.12
C SER A 66 -1.43 33.57 -7.24
N VAL A 67 -0.18 34.04 -7.05
CA VAL A 67 0.94 33.75 -7.97
C VAL A 67 1.11 32.22 -8.17
N ASN A 68 0.89 31.44 -7.13
CA ASN A 68 1.01 29.99 -7.20
C ASN A 68 -0.09 29.35 -8.07
N GLU A 69 -1.27 29.93 -8.15
CA GLU A 69 -2.32 29.48 -9.07
C GLU A 69 -1.87 29.62 -10.52
N GLY A 70 -1.36 30.79 -10.89
CA GLY A 70 -0.88 31.05 -12.25
C GLY A 70 0.29 30.13 -12.65
N ASN A 71 1.23 29.88 -11.73
CA ASN A 71 2.37 29.01 -11.95
C ASN A 71 2.00 27.54 -12.10
N ASN A 72 0.84 27.12 -11.59
CA ASN A 72 0.40 25.73 -11.53
C ASN A 72 -0.79 25.42 -12.45
N SER A 73 -1.25 26.41 -13.22
CA SER A 73 -2.32 26.23 -14.20
C SER A 73 -1.82 25.61 -15.50
N ASP A 74 -2.72 24.92 -16.19
CA ASP A 74 -2.52 24.35 -17.53
C ASP A 74 -1.30 23.43 -17.63
N LYS A 75 -1.14 22.54 -16.64
CA LYS A 75 -0.02 21.60 -16.57
C LYS A 75 -0.46 20.15 -16.78
N PHE A 76 0.26 19.47 -17.66
CA PHE A 76 0.25 18.02 -17.71
C PHE A 76 1.23 17.46 -16.66
N GLN A 77 0.77 16.49 -15.90
CA GLN A 77 1.57 15.77 -14.91
C GLN A 77 1.39 14.29 -15.07
N SER A 78 2.45 13.54 -14.83
CA SER A 78 2.41 12.09 -14.78
C SER A 78 3.34 11.56 -13.68
N THR A 79 2.99 10.44 -13.09
CA THR A 79 3.79 9.83 -12.03
C THR A 79 3.62 8.32 -11.98
N LEU A 80 4.63 7.63 -11.50
CA LEU A 80 4.63 6.20 -11.17
C LEU A 80 4.70 5.96 -9.65
N ASN A 81 4.67 7.02 -8.85
CA ASN A 81 4.96 6.96 -7.41
C ASN A 81 3.93 6.15 -6.62
N ALA A 82 2.72 5.97 -7.16
CA ALA A 82 1.70 5.11 -6.57
C ALA A 82 1.93 3.61 -6.83
N THR A 83 2.97 3.26 -7.59
CA THR A 83 3.42 1.87 -7.72
C THR A 83 3.77 1.33 -6.35
N ARG A 84 3.28 0.12 -6.06
CA ARG A 84 3.37 -0.49 -4.75
C ARG A 84 3.80 -1.93 -4.87
N PHE A 85 4.65 -2.36 -3.95
CA PHE A 85 4.99 -3.76 -3.78
C PHE A 85 5.31 -4.08 -2.32
N GLY A 86 5.12 -5.32 -1.98
CA GLY A 86 5.35 -5.79 -0.64
C GLY A 86 5.32 -7.31 -0.56
N PHE A 87 5.53 -7.81 0.62
CA PHE A 87 5.36 -9.21 0.92
C PHE A 87 4.75 -9.42 2.30
N ASN A 88 3.94 -10.46 2.40
CA ASN A 88 3.48 -11.03 3.65
C ASN A 88 4.34 -12.25 3.95
N PHE A 89 4.59 -12.52 5.22
CA PHE A 89 5.19 -13.78 5.62
C PHE A 89 4.47 -14.37 6.81
N LYS A 90 4.49 -15.69 6.88
CA LYS A 90 3.91 -16.46 7.97
C LYS A 90 4.80 -17.64 8.26
N THR A 91 5.15 -17.87 9.51
CA THR A 91 5.89 -19.06 9.91
C THR A 91 4.93 -20.22 10.20
N PRO A 92 5.39 -21.46 10.14
CA PRO A 92 4.66 -22.56 10.72
C PRO A 92 4.34 -22.28 12.18
N LYS A 93 3.26 -22.83 12.66
CA LYS A 93 2.94 -22.75 14.08
C LYS A 93 4.06 -23.37 14.93
N MET A 94 4.52 -22.62 15.90
CA MET A 94 5.46 -23.08 16.91
C MET A 94 4.67 -23.45 18.17
N GLY A 95 4.21 -24.69 18.25
CA GLY A 95 3.17 -25.08 19.21
C GLY A 95 1.84 -24.43 18.86
N ASP A 96 1.26 -23.70 19.79
CA ASP A 96 0.01 -22.95 19.59
C ASP A 96 0.23 -21.51 19.06
N HIS A 97 1.49 -21.07 18.93
CA HIS A 97 1.85 -19.71 18.56
C HIS A 97 1.94 -19.51 17.05
N SER A 98 1.51 -18.35 16.58
CA SER A 98 1.57 -17.93 15.19
C SER A 98 2.43 -16.67 15.06
N VAL A 99 3.42 -16.71 14.17
CA VAL A 99 4.29 -15.58 13.84
C VAL A 99 4.09 -15.22 12.38
N GLY A 100 3.98 -13.94 12.11
CA GLY A 100 3.85 -13.42 10.76
C GLY A 100 4.35 -12.01 10.66
N GLY A 101 4.14 -11.40 9.52
CA GLY A 101 4.48 -10.00 9.31
C GLY A 101 4.23 -9.54 7.89
N LYS A 102 4.48 -8.26 7.69
CA LYS A 102 4.26 -7.58 6.43
C LYS A 102 5.31 -6.50 6.22
N VAL A 103 5.79 -6.40 4.99
CA VAL A 103 6.54 -5.25 4.51
C VAL A 103 5.87 -4.76 3.24
N GLU A 104 5.57 -3.46 3.17
CA GLU A 104 5.00 -2.82 1.98
C GLU A 104 5.64 -1.45 1.78
N MET A 105 5.94 -1.12 0.54
CA MET A 105 6.54 0.16 0.17
C MET A 105 5.96 0.72 -1.13
N ASP A 106 6.05 2.05 -1.26
CA ASP A 106 5.76 2.82 -2.47
C ASP A 106 6.89 3.82 -2.75
N PHE A 107 6.69 4.76 -3.68
CA PHE A 107 7.70 5.74 -4.11
C PHE A 107 7.37 7.18 -3.67
N PHE A 108 6.52 7.37 -2.69
CA PHE A 108 6.17 8.70 -2.19
C PHE A 108 7.11 9.23 -1.09
N GLY A 109 8.28 8.65 -0.92
CA GLY A 109 9.28 9.09 0.06
C GLY A 109 10.04 10.32 -0.39
N GLY A 110 10.64 11.03 0.59
CA GLY A 110 11.46 12.21 0.36
C GLY A 110 10.68 13.45 -0.12
N ALA A 111 11.36 14.58 -0.14
CA ALA A 111 10.79 15.86 -0.55
C ALA A 111 10.40 15.89 -2.04
N GLY A 112 11.12 15.14 -2.88
CA GLY A 112 10.86 15.01 -4.32
C GLY A 112 9.82 13.95 -4.67
N ARG A 113 9.40 13.15 -3.71
CA ARG A 113 8.44 12.04 -3.90
C ARG A 113 8.84 11.02 -4.97
N ASP A 114 10.12 10.77 -5.14
CA ASP A 114 10.65 9.78 -6.09
C ASP A 114 11.54 8.75 -5.40
N THR A 115 11.39 8.61 -4.10
CA THR A 115 12.16 7.68 -3.27
C THR A 115 11.26 6.68 -2.57
N PHE A 116 11.83 5.56 -2.19
CA PHE A 116 11.12 4.54 -1.43
C PHE A 116 10.57 5.10 -0.12
N ARG A 117 9.32 4.74 0.15
CA ARG A 117 8.66 4.98 1.42
C ARG A 117 8.14 3.68 1.99
N ILE A 118 8.52 3.38 3.22
CA ILE A 118 7.95 2.24 3.96
C ILE A 118 6.53 2.61 4.38
N ARG A 119 5.56 1.85 3.88
CA ARG A 119 4.16 2.00 4.25
C ARG A 119 3.82 1.15 5.47
N HIS A 120 4.14 -0.13 5.39
CA HIS A 120 3.96 -1.11 6.44
C HIS A 120 5.24 -1.87 6.66
N ALA A 121 5.65 -2.03 7.90
CA ALA A 121 6.75 -2.89 8.30
C ALA A 121 6.48 -3.35 9.72
N TYR A 122 5.87 -4.52 9.89
CA TYR A 122 5.51 -5.04 11.20
C TYR A 122 5.61 -6.55 11.29
N LEU A 123 5.78 -7.01 12.52
CA LEU A 123 5.71 -8.41 12.93
C LEU A 123 4.43 -8.64 13.72
N THR A 124 3.88 -9.83 13.61
CA THR A 124 2.79 -10.30 14.45
C THR A 124 3.22 -11.54 15.22
N TYR A 125 2.84 -11.60 16.47
CA TYR A 125 2.98 -12.76 17.34
C TYR A 125 1.65 -12.94 18.09
N ASP A 126 0.89 -13.93 17.69
CA ASP A 126 -0.49 -14.16 18.15
C ASP A 126 -1.34 -12.88 18.06
N GLN A 127 -1.72 -12.31 19.21
CA GLN A 127 -2.51 -11.10 19.33
C GLN A 127 -1.68 -9.81 19.30
N TRP A 128 -0.36 -9.91 19.31
CA TRP A 128 0.54 -8.78 19.31
C TRP A 128 0.95 -8.38 17.90
N LEU A 129 1.09 -7.08 17.69
CA LEU A 129 1.70 -6.48 16.51
C LEU A 129 2.75 -5.46 16.96
N ILE A 130 3.95 -5.55 16.38
CA ILE A 130 5.05 -4.64 16.66
C ILE A 130 5.61 -4.13 15.34
N GLY A 131 5.65 -2.81 15.16
CA GLY A 131 6.16 -2.16 13.97
C GLY A 131 5.26 -1.06 13.45
N GLN A 132 5.49 -0.63 12.20
CA GLN A 132 4.76 0.46 11.57
C GLN A 132 3.57 -0.05 10.76
N THR A 133 2.39 0.47 11.08
CA THR A 133 1.15 0.27 10.30
C THR A 133 0.15 1.38 10.62
N TRP A 134 -1.07 1.26 10.09
CA TRP A 134 -2.14 2.21 10.39
C TRP A 134 -2.36 2.36 11.88
N SER A 135 -2.48 3.62 12.32
CA SER A 135 -2.90 3.95 13.69
C SER A 135 -4.26 3.33 13.99
N ASN A 136 -4.52 2.98 15.25
CA ASN A 136 -5.83 2.50 15.69
C ASN A 136 -6.95 3.54 15.52
N PHE A 137 -6.62 4.82 15.37
CA PHE A 137 -7.58 5.89 15.09
C PHE A 137 -8.01 5.95 13.61
N ASN A 138 -7.39 5.15 12.75
CA ASN A 138 -7.69 5.15 11.32
C ASN A 138 -8.63 3.99 10.97
N ALA A 139 -9.88 4.30 10.74
CA ALA A 139 -10.88 3.35 10.23
C ALA A 139 -10.76 3.20 8.70
N VAL A 140 -9.64 2.66 8.24
CA VAL A 140 -9.27 2.60 6.81
C VAL A 140 -10.30 1.82 5.99
N GLU A 141 -10.95 0.85 6.57
CA GLU A 141 -11.98 0.01 5.94
C GLU A 141 -13.25 0.78 5.53
N TYR A 142 -13.47 1.97 6.12
CA TYR A 142 -14.62 2.83 5.81
C TYR A 142 -14.27 3.97 4.86
N PHE A 143 -13.02 4.08 4.43
CA PHE A 143 -12.63 5.09 3.44
C PHE A 143 -13.11 4.70 2.05
N PRO A 144 -13.79 5.60 1.34
CA PRO A 144 -14.21 5.34 -0.03
C PRO A 144 -12.98 5.21 -0.95
N GLU A 145 -13.07 4.31 -1.92
CA GLU A 145 -12.12 4.28 -3.01
C GLU A 145 -12.30 5.52 -3.89
N THR A 146 -11.24 6.29 -4.06
CA THR A 146 -11.20 7.47 -4.93
C THR A 146 -10.19 7.26 -6.05
N VAL A 147 -10.44 7.90 -7.21
CA VAL A 147 -9.54 7.83 -8.36
C VAL A 147 -8.20 8.47 -8.04
N ASP A 148 -8.24 9.59 -7.34
CA ASP A 148 -7.04 10.21 -6.77
C ASP A 148 -6.77 9.64 -5.37
N ALA A 149 -5.54 9.67 -4.94
CA ALA A 149 -5.15 9.26 -3.59
C ALA A 149 -5.15 10.44 -2.61
N SER A 150 -5.81 11.54 -2.96
CA SER A 150 -5.95 12.71 -2.11
C SER A 150 -6.87 12.42 -0.93
N LEU A 151 -6.49 12.86 0.25
CA LEU A 151 -7.34 12.75 1.41
C LEU A 151 -8.47 13.76 1.35
N SER A 152 -9.69 13.31 1.60
CA SER A 152 -10.85 14.18 1.79
C SER A 152 -10.68 15.05 3.05
N VAL A 153 -11.42 16.16 3.10
CA VAL A 153 -11.46 17.03 4.29
C VAL A 153 -11.84 16.19 5.51
N GLY A 154 -11.07 16.30 6.58
CA GLY A 154 -11.28 15.54 7.82
C GLY A 154 -10.76 14.11 7.79
N GLY A 155 -10.23 13.64 6.67
CA GLY A 155 -9.56 12.35 6.60
C GLY A 155 -8.17 12.42 7.23
N SER A 156 -7.92 11.61 8.25
CA SER A 156 -6.59 11.40 8.80
C SER A 156 -6.17 9.98 8.55
N LEU A 157 -5.15 9.78 7.72
CA LEU A 157 -4.57 8.47 7.44
C LEU A 157 -3.09 8.51 7.78
N THR A 158 -2.76 8.09 8.98
CA THR A 158 -1.38 8.03 9.46
C THR A 158 -0.94 6.60 9.72
N ARG A 159 0.31 6.31 9.37
CA ARG A 159 0.98 5.07 9.72
C ARG A 159 2.10 5.42 10.68
N VAL A 160 2.07 4.75 11.81
CA VAL A 160 2.97 5.04 12.92
C VAL A 160 3.61 3.77 13.47
N PRO A 161 4.86 3.85 13.95
CA PRO A 161 5.43 2.80 14.77
C PRO A 161 4.56 2.57 16.01
N GLN A 162 4.26 1.32 16.29
CA GLN A 162 3.36 0.97 17.39
C GLN A 162 3.64 -0.43 17.94
N VAL A 163 3.21 -0.63 19.16
CA VAL A 163 2.97 -1.94 19.75
C VAL A 163 1.48 -2.03 20.02
N LYS A 164 0.83 -3.01 19.41
CA LYS A 164 -0.62 -3.20 19.48
C LYS A 164 -0.95 -4.60 19.99
N TYR A 165 -1.94 -4.67 20.87
CA TYR A 165 -2.57 -5.90 21.31
C TYR A 165 -4.04 -5.92 20.92
N SER A 166 -4.48 -7.00 20.26
CA SER A 166 -5.85 -7.18 19.80
C SER A 166 -6.50 -8.33 20.55
N TYR A 167 -7.68 -8.09 21.10
CA TYR A 167 -8.46 -9.08 21.84
C TYR A 167 -9.86 -9.25 21.24
N ALA A 168 -10.13 -10.43 20.71
CA ALA A 168 -11.47 -10.78 20.23
C ALA A 168 -12.36 -11.11 21.43
N VAL A 169 -13.34 -10.26 21.70
CA VAL A 169 -14.35 -10.50 22.75
C VAL A 169 -15.33 -11.55 22.28
N ASP A 170 -15.82 -11.38 21.05
CA ASP A 170 -16.68 -12.32 20.35
C ASP A 170 -16.49 -12.20 18.83
N LYS A 171 -17.29 -12.89 18.03
CA LYS A 171 -17.24 -12.86 16.57
C LYS A 171 -17.56 -11.50 15.92
N ASN A 172 -18.18 -10.58 16.67
CA ASN A 172 -18.59 -9.26 16.18
C ASN A 172 -17.85 -8.11 16.85
N MET A 173 -17.11 -8.38 17.93
CA MET A 173 -16.46 -7.34 18.73
C MET A 173 -14.99 -7.66 18.96
N ASN A 174 -14.14 -6.72 18.59
CA ASN A 174 -12.69 -6.78 18.77
C ASN A 174 -12.21 -5.53 19.52
N LEU A 175 -11.42 -5.70 20.55
CA LEU A 175 -10.78 -4.61 21.28
C LEU A 175 -9.33 -4.54 20.86
N ALA A 176 -8.82 -3.34 20.58
CA ALA A 176 -7.44 -3.10 20.25
C ALA A 176 -6.86 -2.01 21.16
N PHE A 177 -5.70 -2.29 21.72
CA PHE A 177 -4.93 -1.36 22.55
C PHE A 177 -3.58 -1.15 21.88
N SER A 178 -3.16 0.11 21.71
CA SER A 178 -1.87 0.44 21.13
C SER A 178 -1.12 1.50 21.90
N LEU A 179 0.20 1.38 21.86
CA LEU A 179 1.13 2.45 22.18
C LEU A 179 1.75 2.88 20.85
N GLU A 180 1.56 4.13 20.47
CA GLU A 180 1.90 4.68 19.17
C GLU A 180 2.89 5.83 19.29
N ASP A 181 3.90 5.89 18.40
CA ASP A 181 4.71 7.10 18.24
C ASP A 181 3.90 8.11 17.44
N SER A 182 3.58 9.25 18.07
CA SER A 182 2.72 10.28 17.49
C SER A 182 3.39 11.11 16.39
N LYS A 183 4.64 10.82 16.02
CA LYS A 183 5.27 11.49 14.89
C LYS A 183 4.51 11.12 13.63
N ALA A 184 3.78 12.10 13.09
CA ALA A 184 3.15 11.96 11.81
C ALA A 184 4.19 11.57 10.76
N GLU A 185 3.80 10.66 9.88
CA GLU A 185 4.56 10.35 8.67
C GLU A 185 4.65 11.64 7.82
N THR A 186 5.82 12.23 7.73
CA THR A 186 6.12 13.42 6.91
C THR A 186 6.53 13.02 5.49
#